data_5e04d1b6f96d92c701e8bd1728c2a328
#
_entry.id   5e04d1b6f96d92c701e8bd1728c2a328
#
_cell.length_a   1.000
_cell.length_b   1.000
_cell.length_c   1.000
_cell.angle_alpha   90.00
_cell.angle_beta   90.00
_cell.angle_gamma   90.00
#
_symmetry.space_group_name_H-M   'P 1'
#
loop_
_entity.id
_entity.type
_entity.pdbx_description
1 polymer ?
#
loop_
_entity_poly.entity_id
_entity_poly.type
_entity_poly.pdbx_seq_one_letter_code
_entity_poly.pdbx_strand_id
1 'polypeptide(L)'
;MTMTVLITGASSGIGEGLAREYARRGARLALVARRLERLEALATELRAAGAEVSVHVGDVTIEGDIVRVVKEFSSRGVAIDLVYANAGFGVAGSLQRLSLEDYRRQFETNVFGLLRTIYETLDVLRVSRGRIVLVGSVAGHVAAPSASAYAMSKFAVRALSESLRGDLRRDGIGVTLVSPGFVDSDIRRTDNRGQLQEDAPDPVPGWLRVPTDVAVREIVRGVEHGKAEIVVTGHGKIIVFLSRHFPRLVRFLLLRSYTGRPEPKSAK
;
A
#
# COMPACT_ATOMS: atom_id res chain seq x y z
N MET A 1 -13.64 10.44 21.35
CA MET A 1 -12.68 9.32 21.52
C MET A 1 -11.56 9.53 20.51
N THR A 2 -10.33 9.21 20.89
CA THR A 2 -9.17 9.31 19.99
C THR A 2 -9.23 8.17 18.96
N MET A 3 -9.13 8.49 17.67
CA MET A 3 -9.14 7.52 16.58
C MET A 3 -7.87 6.64 16.64
N THR A 4 -8.01 5.34 16.51
CA THR A 4 -6.88 4.39 16.46
C THR A 4 -6.68 3.89 15.03
N VAL A 5 -5.44 4.03 14.53
CA VAL A 5 -5.07 3.67 13.16
C VAL A 5 -4.00 2.59 13.17
N LEU A 6 -4.28 1.44 12.55
CA LEU A 6 -3.31 0.37 12.29
C LEU A 6 -2.75 0.52 10.87
N ILE A 7 -1.42 0.52 10.73
CA ILE A 7 -0.76 0.68 9.44
C ILE A 7 0.24 -0.45 9.24
N THR A 8 0.00 -1.31 8.25
CA THR A 8 0.98 -2.31 7.83
C THR A 8 1.96 -1.71 6.81
N GLY A 9 3.22 -2.14 6.84
CA GLY A 9 4.27 -1.56 6.01
C GLY A 9 4.62 -0.13 6.41
N ALA A 10 4.54 0.20 7.73
CA ALA A 10 4.73 1.55 8.25
C ALA A 10 6.17 2.05 8.25
N SER A 11 7.17 1.20 7.94
CA SER A 11 8.60 1.53 8.06
C SER A 11 9.17 2.33 6.89
N SER A 12 8.38 2.71 5.88
CA SER A 12 8.83 3.55 4.75
C SER A 12 7.68 4.05 3.88
N GLY A 13 7.98 5.04 3.02
CA GLY A 13 7.11 5.50 1.95
C GLY A 13 5.73 5.95 2.42
N ILE A 14 4.68 5.46 1.75
CA ILE A 14 3.30 5.85 2.06
C ILE A 14 2.92 5.48 3.49
N GLY A 15 3.31 4.29 4.00
CA GLY A 15 3.00 3.86 5.35
C GLY A 15 3.60 4.76 6.42
N GLU A 16 4.86 5.13 6.26
CA GLU A 16 5.57 6.08 7.12
C GLU A 16 4.95 7.47 7.07
N GLY A 17 4.63 7.95 5.86
CA GLY A 17 3.95 9.22 5.67
C GLY A 17 2.55 9.26 6.33
N LEU A 18 1.78 8.16 6.22
CA LEU A 18 0.50 8.02 6.90
C LEU A 18 0.66 8.10 8.42
N ALA A 19 1.67 7.43 8.97
CA ALA A 19 1.95 7.50 10.41
C ALA A 19 2.19 8.95 10.86
N ARG A 20 3.04 9.71 10.14
CA ARG A 20 3.26 11.14 10.44
C ARG A 20 2.00 11.99 10.34
N GLU A 21 1.22 11.80 9.29
CA GLU A 21 0.00 12.60 9.09
C GLU A 21 -1.07 12.31 10.16
N TYR A 22 -1.27 11.03 10.54
CA TYR A 22 -2.21 10.68 11.59
C TYR A 22 -1.72 11.07 12.98
N ALA A 23 -0.41 10.99 13.27
CA ALA A 23 0.18 11.53 14.49
C ALA A 23 -0.12 13.03 14.63
N ARG A 24 0.09 13.81 13.57
CA ARG A 24 -0.22 15.25 13.54
C ARG A 24 -1.69 15.57 13.79
N ARG A 25 -2.58 14.61 13.51
CA ARG A 25 -4.04 14.72 13.75
C ARG A 25 -4.46 14.18 15.12
N GLY A 26 -3.52 13.78 15.96
CA GLY A 26 -3.78 13.28 17.31
C GLY A 26 -4.35 11.86 17.36
N ALA A 27 -4.17 11.06 16.31
CA ALA A 27 -4.57 9.65 16.32
C ALA A 27 -3.58 8.81 17.13
N ARG A 28 -4.09 7.72 17.73
CA ARG A 28 -3.28 6.63 18.28
C ARG A 28 -2.84 5.71 17.14
N LEU A 29 -1.58 5.30 17.15
CA LEU A 29 -0.97 4.55 16.05
C LEU A 29 -0.52 3.15 16.48
N ALA A 30 -0.87 2.15 15.67
CA ALA A 30 -0.28 0.82 15.67
C ALA A 30 0.55 0.64 14.37
N LEU A 31 1.86 0.70 14.49
CA LEU A 31 2.78 0.62 13.36
C LEU A 31 3.31 -0.81 13.22
N VAL A 32 3.03 -1.44 12.08
CA VAL A 32 3.44 -2.83 11.82
C VAL A 32 4.38 -2.88 10.62
N ALA A 33 5.57 -3.45 10.78
CA ALA A 33 6.50 -3.77 9.70
C ALA A 33 7.58 -4.74 10.18
N ARG A 34 8.40 -5.26 9.24
CA ARG A 34 9.49 -6.19 9.53
C ARG A 34 10.73 -5.51 10.11
N ARG A 35 10.99 -4.25 9.74
CA ARG A 35 12.21 -3.49 10.09
C ARG A 35 12.01 -2.73 11.39
N LEU A 36 12.38 -3.37 12.53
CA LEU A 36 12.23 -2.81 13.88
C LEU A 36 12.94 -1.46 14.01
N GLU A 37 14.20 -1.37 13.59
CA GLU A 37 15.00 -0.16 13.73
C GLU A 37 14.32 1.07 13.10
N ARG A 38 13.77 0.91 11.89
CA ARG A 38 13.05 2.00 11.21
C ARG A 38 11.73 2.35 11.90
N LEU A 39 11.02 1.34 12.42
CA LEU A 39 9.79 1.57 13.18
C LEU A 39 10.06 2.34 14.47
N GLU A 40 11.10 1.96 15.22
CA GLU A 40 11.45 2.62 16.48
C GLU A 40 11.99 4.04 16.25
N ALA A 41 12.76 4.27 15.19
CA ALA A 41 13.19 5.62 14.81
C ALA A 41 11.97 6.52 14.51
N LEU A 42 11.03 6.03 13.71
CA LEU A 42 9.78 6.74 13.42
C LEU A 42 8.93 6.95 14.68
N ALA A 43 8.77 5.92 15.51
CA ALA A 43 7.99 6.02 16.73
C ALA A 43 8.60 7.01 17.73
N THR A 44 9.93 7.06 17.84
CA THR A 44 10.63 8.03 18.69
C THR A 44 10.36 9.47 18.23
N GLU A 45 10.46 9.72 16.91
CA GLU A 45 10.12 11.01 16.32
C GLU A 45 8.68 11.41 16.67
N LEU A 46 7.72 10.49 16.43
CA LEU A 46 6.29 10.78 16.61
C LEU A 46 5.92 10.95 18.09
N ARG A 47 6.49 10.14 18.99
CA ARG A 47 6.29 10.27 20.46
C ARG A 47 6.85 11.58 20.98
N ALA A 48 8.00 12.02 20.47
CA ALA A 48 8.58 13.33 20.82
C ALA A 48 7.66 14.49 20.39
N ALA A 49 6.86 14.30 19.33
CA ALA A 49 5.82 15.24 18.90
C ALA A 49 4.48 15.08 19.67
N GLY A 50 4.41 14.22 20.68
CA GLY A 50 3.23 14.00 21.53
C GLY A 50 2.24 12.94 21.03
N ALA A 51 2.59 12.15 20.02
CA ALA A 51 1.71 11.10 19.52
C ALA A 51 1.77 9.82 20.35
N GLU A 52 0.64 9.13 20.50
CA GLU A 52 0.57 7.79 21.10
C GLU A 52 0.87 6.75 20.02
N VAL A 53 2.04 6.10 20.11
CA VAL A 53 2.53 5.17 19.10
C VAL A 53 2.97 3.86 19.72
N SER A 54 2.44 2.74 19.23
CA SER A 54 2.91 1.38 19.50
C SER A 54 3.62 0.80 18.26
N VAL A 55 4.71 0.08 18.49
CA VAL A 55 5.53 -0.56 17.45
C VAL A 55 5.37 -2.07 17.55
N HIS A 56 5.11 -2.69 16.41
CA HIS A 56 4.92 -4.13 16.32
C HIS A 56 5.74 -4.69 15.15
N VAL A 57 6.73 -5.52 15.46
CA VAL A 57 7.42 -6.29 14.43
C VAL A 57 6.46 -7.35 13.92
N GLY A 58 6.19 -7.34 12.60
CA GLY A 58 5.30 -8.30 11.98
C GLY A 58 5.49 -8.34 10.47
N ASP A 59 5.26 -9.53 9.92
CA ASP A 59 5.24 -9.79 8.49
C ASP A 59 3.83 -10.23 8.08
N VAL A 60 3.20 -9.50 7.17
CA VAL A 60 1.85 -9.82 6.68
C VAL A 60 1.78 -11.17 5.96
N THR A 61 2.93 -11.78 5.63
CA THR A 61 2.99 -13.13 5.07
C THR A 61 2.95 -14.22 6.14
N ILE A 62 3.09 -13.85 7.41
CA ILE A 62 3.05 -14.78 8.56
C ILE A 62 1.68 -14.70 9.22
N GLU A 63 1.02 -15.84 9.31
CA GLU A 63 -0.27 -15.97 10.00
C GLU A 63 -0.13 -15.64 11.49
N GLY A 64 -1.08 -14.88 12.03
CA GLY A 64 -1.12 -14.49 13.43
C GLY A 64 -0.32 -13.25 13.80
N ASP A 65 0.54 -12.71 12.94
CA ASP A 65 1.32 -11.52 13.24
C ASP A 65 0.42 -10.28 13.47
N ILE A 66 -0.60 -10.11 12.66
CA ILE A 66 -1.59 -9.04 12.85
C ILE A 66 -2.54 -9.35 14.01
N VAL A 67 -2.92 -10.62 14.21
CA VAL A 67 -3.74 -11.05 15.36
C VAL A 67 -3.09 -10.65 16.69
N ARG A 68 -1.78 -10.78 16.83
CA ARG A 68 -1.06 -10.35 18.06
C ARG A 68 -1.28 -8.86 18.33
N VAL A 69 -1.20 -8.03 17.30
CA VAL A 69 -1.46 -6.58 17.41
C VAL A 69 -2.90 -6.32 17.82
N VAL A 70 -3.85 -6.94 17.12
CA VAL A 70 -5.29 -6.78 17.41
C VAL A 70 -5.61 -7.21 18.84
N LYS A 71 -5.08 -8.34 19.32
CA LYS A 71 -5.28 -8.82 20.69
C LYS A 71 -4.73 -7.84 21.73
N GLU A 72 -3.58 -7.22 21.48
CA GLU A 72 -3.02 -6.24 22.40
C GLU A 72 -3.97 -5.02 22.57
N PHE A 73 -4.50 -4.48 21.48
CA PHE A 73 -5.46 -3.38 21.55
C PHE A 73 -6.77 -3.80 22.21
N SER A 74 -7.30 -4.96 21.85
CA SER A 74 -8.54 -5.49 22.42
C SER A 74 -8.43 -5.76 23.93
N SER A 75 -7.29 -6.27 24.40
CA SER A 75 -7.07 -6.53 25.86
C SER A 75 -7.03 -5.25 26.69
N ARG A 76 -6.72 -4.11 26.07
CA ARG A 76 -6.75 -2.79 26.69
C ARG A 76 -8.09 -2.07 26.52
N GLY A 77 -9.09 -2.72 25.91
CA GLY A 77 -10.39 -2.11 25.58
C GLY A 77 -10.29 -0.98 24.54
N VAL A 78 -9.23 -0.99 23.72
CA VAL A 78 -9.00 0.01 22.68
C VAL A 78 -9.52 -0.50 21.34
N ALA A 79 -10.49 0.21 20.77
CA ALA A 79 -10.98 -0.08 19.42
C ALA A 79 -9.95 0.32 18.36
N ILE A 80 -9.91 -0.41 17.24
CA ILE A 80 -9.21 -0.02 16.02
C ILE A 80 -10.26 0.50 15.04
N ASP A 81 -10.14 1.77 14.65
CA ASP A 81 -11.13 2.46 13.82
C ASP A 81 -10.76 2.42 12.34
N LEU A 82 -9.46 2.37 12.04
CA LEU A 82 -8.95 2.47 10.68
C LEU A 82 -7.76 1.54 10.48
N VAL A 83 -7.82 0.74 9.43
CA VAL A 83 -6.74 -0.19 9.05
C VAL A 83 -6.23 0.14 7.65
N TYR A 84 -4.94 0.41 7.53
CA TYR A 84 -4.25 0.50 6.24
C TYR A 84 -3.56 -0.81 5.91
N ALA A 85 -4.14 -1.60 5.03
CA ALA A 85 -3.49 -2.76 4.40
C ALA A 85 -2.55 -2.23 3.29
N ASN A 86 -1.38 -1.72 3.73
CA ASN A 86 -0.42 -0.99 2.90
C ASN A 86 0.84 -1.80 2.59
N ALA A 87 1.22 -2.78 3.41
CA ALA A 87 2.42 -3.58 3.19
C ALA A 87 2.47 -4.15 1.77
N GLY A 88 3.60 -3.99 1.10
CA GLY A 88 3.77 -4.46 -0.28
C GLY A 88 5.11 -4.04 -0.87
N PHE A 89 5.49 -4.70 -1.95
CA PHE A 89 6.67 -4.38 -2.75
C PHE A 89 6.38 -4.61 -4.23
N GLY A 90 7.33 -4.31 -5.12
CA GLY A 90 7.18 -4.46 -6.56
C GLY A 90 8.19 -5.43 -7.16
N VAL A 91 7.71 -6.42 -7.91
CA VAL A 91 8.53 -7.28 -8.78
C VAL A 91 8.47 -6.74 -10.20
N ALA A 92 9.62 -6.51 -10.79
CA ALA A 92 9.78 -5.98 -12.15
C ALA A 92 10.70 -6.87 -12.99
N GLY A 93 10.36 -7.05 -14.24
CA GLY A 93 11.11 -7.82 -15.22
C GLY A 93 10.24 -8.32 -16.37
N SER A 94 10.85 -8.64 -17.52
CA SER A 94 10.15 -9.31 -18.61
C SER A 94 9.79 -10.76 -18.22
N LEU A 95 8.80 -11.33 -18.88
CA LEU A 95 8.36 -12.71 -18.60
C LEU A 95 9.51 -13.72 -18.69
N GLN A 96 10.46 -13.51 -19.60
CA GLN A 96 11.62 -14.39 -19.78
C GLN A 96 12.62 -14.34 -18.61
N ARG A 97 12.58 -13.27 -17.79
CA ARG A 97 13.49 -13.07 -16.66
C ARG A 97 12.85 -13.41 -15.31
N LEU A 98 11.53 -13.36 -15.23
CA LEU A 98 10.81 -13.67 -14.01
C LEU A 98 10.52 -15.16 -13.92
N SER A 99 10.77 -15.72 -12.75
CA SER A 99 10.38 -17.09 -12.39
C SER A 99 8.95 -17.11 -11.82
N LEU A 100 8.32 -18.28 -11.80
CA LEU A 100 7.04 -18.45 -11.09
C LEU A 100 7.14 -18.10 -9.61
N GLU A 101 8.32 -18.29 -9.01
CA GLU A 101 8.57 -17.94 -7.61
C GLU A 101 8.52 -16.42 -7.37
N ASP A 102 8.94 -15.61 -8.34
CA ASP A 102 8.81 -14.15 -8.27
C ASP A 102 7.34 -13.73 -8.26
N TYR A 103 6.49 -14.38 -9.07
CA TYR A 103 5.04 -14.17 -9.05
C TYR A 103 4.41 -14.61 -7.71
N ARG A 104 4.77 -15.78 -7.19
CA ARG A 104 4.27 -16.28 -5.91
C ARG A 104 4.61 -15.32 -4.78
N ARG A 105 5.86 -14.88 -4.69
CA ARG A 105 6.34 -13.93 -3.68
C ARG A 105 5.61 -12.57 -3.77
N GLN A 106 5.40 -12.09 -5.00
CA GLN A 106 4.63 -10.88 -5.24
C GLN A 106 3.19 -11.00 -4.73
N PHE A 107 2.53 -12.12 -5.03
CA PHE A 107 1.16 -12.38 -4.59
C PHE A 107 1.09 -12.65 -3.09
N GLU A 108 2.04 -13.38 -2.54
CA GLU A 108 2.09 -13.71 -1.11
C GLU A 108 2.06 -12.43 -0.26
N THR A 109 2.84 -11.43 -0.61
CA THR A 109 2.84 -10.15 0.13
C THR A 109 1.67 -9.26 -0.25
N ASN A 110 1.50 -8.95 -1.56
CA ASN A 110 0.59 -7.89 -1.99
C ASN A 110 -0.89 -8.30 -2.00
N VAL A 111 -1.19 -9.60 -2.07
CA VAL A 111 -2.56 -10.14 -2.15
C VAL A 111 -2.88 -10.94 -0.89
N PHE A 112 -2.15 -12.01 -0.60
CA PHE A 112 -2.47 -12.85 0.55
C PHE A 112 -2.13 -12.17 1.89
N GLY A 113 -1.03 -11.43 1.99
CA GLY A 113 -0.70 -10.64 3.16
C GLY A 113 -1.72 -9.51 3.42
N LEU A 114 -2.23 -8.90 2.36
CA LEU A 114 -3.32 -7.93 2.45
C LEU A 114 -4.61 -8.63 2.92
N LEU A 115 -4.95 -9.79 2.36
CA LEU A 115 -6.11 -10.58 2.80
C LEU A 115 -6.00 -11.00 4.27
N ARG A 116 -4.83 -11.47 4.74
CA ARG A 116 -4.60 -11.77 6.15
C ARG A 116 -4.84 -10.53 7.02
N THR A 117 -4.30 -9.38 6.63
CA THR A 117 -4.55 -8.12 7.34
C THR A 117 -6.06 -7.85 7.46
N ILE A 118 -6.84 -8.08 6.39
CA ILE A 118 -8.29 -7.93 6.43
C ILE A 118 -8.92 -8.92 7.41
N TYR A 119 -8.69 -10.22 7.22
CA TYR A 119 -9.31 -11.26 8.04
C TYR A 119 -9.01 -11.08 9.53
N GLU A 120 -7.76 -10.77 9.85
CA GLU A 120 -7.29 -10.65 11.23
C GLU A 120 -7.77 -9.35 11.93
N THR A 121 -8.31 -8.39 11.16
CA THR A 121 -8.86 -7.12 11.71
C THR A 121 -10.38 -6.99 11.59
N LEU A 122 -11.08 -7.93 10.95
CA LEU A 122 -12.52 -7.83 10.71
C LEU A 122 -13.33 -7.67 11.98
N ASP A 123 -13.07 -8.46 13.02
CA ASP A 123 -13.90 -8.46 14.24
C ASP A 123 -13.79 -7.14 14.99
N VAL A 124 -12.59 -6.57 15.10
CA VAL A 124 -12.41 -5.26 15.74
C VAL A 124 -13.03 -4.13 14.92
N LEU A 125 -12.98 -4.24 13.58
CA LEU A 125 -13.62 -3.27 12.68
C LEU A 125 -15.15 -3.38 12.70
N ARG A 126 -15.73 -4.56 12.95
CA ARG A 126 -17.17 -4.71 13.19
C ARG A 126 -17.61 -3.98 14.45
N VAL A 127 -16.83 -4.09 15.53
CA VAL A 127 -17.12 -3.41 16.80
C VAL A 127 -17.07 -1.89 16.64
N SER A 128 -16.04 -1.36 15.99
CA SER A 128 -15.86 0.08 15.79
C SER A 128 -16.72 0.65 14.65
N ARG A 129 -17.31 -0.21 13.79
CA ARG A 129 -17.86 0.18 12.48
C ARG A 129 -16.87 1.00 11.68
N GLY A 130 -15.62 0.56 11.72
CA GLY A 130 -14.47 1.27 11.21
C GLY A 130 -14.32 1.18 9.69
N ARG A 131 -13.09 1.39 9.23
CA ARG A 131 -12.79 1.38 7.78
C ARG A 131 -11.50 0.61 7.51
N ILE A 132 -11.50 -0.11 6.40
CA ILE A 132 -10.29 -0.69 5.84
C ILE A 132 -9.89 0.03 4.55
N VAL A 133 -8.62 0.37 4.44
CA VAL A 133 -8.03 1.04 3.28
C VAL A 133 -7.03 0.07 2.62
N LEU A 134 -7.33 -0.32 1.39
CA LEU A 134 -6.47 -1.19 0.59
C LEU A 134 -5.56 -0.33 -0.27
N VAL A 135 -4.24 -0.48 -0.11
CA VAL A 135 -3.29 0.26 -0.93
C VAL A 135 -2.97 -0.50 -2.20
N GLY A 136 -3.66 -0.12 -3.26
CA GLY A 136 -3.48 -0.58 -4.62
C GLY A 136 -2.34 0.13 -5.34
N SER A 137 -2.58 0.51 -6.59
CA SER A 137 -1.70 1.32 -7.45
C SER A 137 -2.45 1.70 -8.73
N VAL A 138 -1.99 2.73 -9.45
CA VAL A 138 -2.36 2.96 -10.86
C VAL A 138 -2.06 1.73 -11.71
N ALA A 139 -1.07 0.90 -11.34
CA ALA A 139 -0.81 -0.40 -11.98
C ALA A 139 -1.94 -1.43 -11.79
N GLY A 140 -2.94 -1.17 -10.94
CA GLY A 140 -4.20 -1.94 -10.86
C GLY A 140 -5.25 -1.52 -11.88
N HIS A 141 -4.97 -0.53 -12.72
CA HIS A 141 -5.85 -0.03 -13.78
C HIS A 141 -5.22 -0.17 -15.18
N VAL A 142 -3.89 -0.19 -15.22
CA VAL A 142 -3.13 -0.31 -16.47
C VAL A 142 -1.87 -1.13 -16.22
N ALA A 143 -1.61 -2.12 -17.08
CA ALA A 143 -0.42 -2.97 -16.99
C ALA A 143 0.61 -2.55 -18.04
N ALA A 144 1.78 -2.09 -17.57
CA ALA A 144 2.90 -1.78 -18.44
C ALA A 144 3.74 -3.05 -18.70
N PRO A 145 4.45 -3.14 -19.85
CA PRO A 145 5.43 -4.18 -20.06
C PRO A 145 6.48 -4.22 -18.93
N SER A 146 7.03 -5.39 -18.67
CA SER A 146 7.99 -5.66 -17.57
C SER A 146 7.46 -5.42 -16.15
N ALA A 147 6.15 -5.26 -15.97
CA ALA A 147 5.52 -5.08 -14.67
C ALA A 147 4.39 -6.11 -14.41
N SER A 148 4.41 -7.26 -15.11
CA SER A 148 3.29 -8.21 -15.08
C SER A 148 2.96 -8.72 -13.68
N ALA A 149 3.95 -9.18 -12.90
CA ALA A 149 3.71 -9.70 -11.55
C ALA A 149 3.10 -8.62 -10.63
N TYR A 150 3.69 -7.43 -10.64
CA TYR A 150 3.18 -6.31 -9.85
C TYR A 150 1.78 -5.87 -10.29
N ALA A 151 1.57 -5.67 -11.60
CA ALA A 151 0.28 -5.27 -12.12
C ALA A 151 -0.81 -6.30 -11.78
N MET A 152 -0.56 -7.60 -12.02
CA MET A 152 -1.49 -8.67 -11.64
C MET A 152 -1.90 -8.57 -10.17
N SER A 153 -0.93 -8.39 -9.25
CA SER A 153 -1.22 -8.26 -7.82
C SER A 153 -2.09 -7.03 -7.52
N LYS A 154 -1.85 -5.90 -8.18
CA LYS A 154 -2.61 -4.65 -7.95
C LYS A 154 -3.98 -4.66 -8.62
N PHE A 155 -4.16 -5.38 -9.73
CA PHE A 155 -5.48 -5.68 -10.30
C PHE A 155 -6.29 -6.57 -9.34
N ALA A 156 -5.67 -7.59 -8.73
CA ALA A 156 -6.32 -8.44 -7.74
C ALA A 156 -6.78 -7.62 -6.51
N VAL A 157 -5.95 -6.73 -5.98
CA VAL A 157 -6.31 -5.83 -4.87
C VAL A 157 -7.47 -4.91 -5.23
N ARG A 158 -7.49 -4.38 -6.46
CA ARG A 158 -8.60 -3.57 -6.93
C ARG A 158 -9.90 -4.38 -7.01
N ALA A 159 -9.89 -5.55 -7.66
CA ALA A 159 -11.05 -6.42 -7.76
C ALA A 159 -11.59 -6.80 -6.37
N LEU A 160 -10.68 -7.15 -5.44
CA LEU A 160 -11.03 -7.42 -4.04
C LEU A 160 -11.73 -6.22 -3.39
N SER A 161 -11.20 -5.00 -3.55
CA SER A 161 -11.81 -3.80 -2.95
C SER A 161 -13.22 -3.53 -3.46
N GLU A 162 -13.47 -3.82 -4.73
CA GLU A 162 -14.80 -3.66 -5.35
C GLU A 162 -15.81 -4.66 -4.77
N SER A 163 -15.40 -5.93 -4.56
CA SER A 163 -16.22 -6.98 -3.95
C SER A 163 -16.49 -6.69 -2.46
N LEU A 164 -15.45 -6.41 -1.69
CA LEU A 164 -15.55 -6.21 -0.24
C LEU A 164 -16.49 -5.06 0.15
N ARG A 165 -16.67 -4.05 -0.68
CA ARG A 165 -17.64 -2.97 -0.41
C ARG A 165 -19.07 -3.49 -0.29
N GLY A 166 -19.44 -4.49 -1.06
CA GLY A 166 -20.72 -5.18 -0.94
C GLY A 166 -20.78 -6.06 0.29
N ASP A 167 -19.76 -6.91 0.46
CA ASP A 167 -19.72 -7.92 1.50
C ASP A 167 -19.73 -7.32 2.91
N LEU A 168 -18.94 -6.25 3.14
CA LEU A 168 -18.76 -5.65 4.47
C LEU A 168 -19.77 -4.53 4.78
N ARG A 169 -20.65 -4.19 3.83
CA ARG A 169 -21.66 -3.14 4.03
C ARG A 169 -22.60 -3.43 5.19
N ARG A 170 -23.01 -4.70 5.36
CA ARG A 170 -23.93 -5.10 6.43
C ARG A 170 -23.27 -5.01 7.80
N ASP A 171 -21.96 -5.19 7.85
CA ASP A 171 -21.14 -5.05 9.07
C ASP A 171 -20.85 -3.58 9.42
N GLY A 172 -21.25 -2.64 8.57
CA GLY A 172 -20.98 -1.21 8.76
C GLY A 172 -19.52 -0.81 8.50
N ILE A 173 -18.71 -1.72 7.95
CA ILE A 173 -17.30 -1.48 7.67
C ILE A 173 -17.14 -0.76 6.33
N GLY A 174 -16.48 0.40 6.35
CA GLY A 174 -16.13 1.13 5.14
C GLY A 174 -14.95 0.49 4.40
N VAL A 175 -14.97 0.51 3.06
CA VAL A 175 -13.84 0.02 2.23
C VAL A 175 -13.41 1.13 1.28
N THR A 176 -12.12 1.46 1.28
CA THR A 176 -11.51 2.44 0.38
C THR A 176 -10.32 1.80 -0.36
N LEU A 177 -10.31 1.93 -1.68
CA LEU A 177 -9.14 1.64 -2.49
C LEU A 177 -8.31 2.92 -2.68
N VAL A 178 -7.03 2.85 -2.40
CA VAL A 178 -6.06 3.91 -2.75
C VAL A 178 -5.23 3.43 -3.92
N SER A 179 -5.17 4.23 -4.99
CA SER A 179 -4.42 3.92 -6.22
C SER A 179 -3.34 5.00 -6.44
N PRO A 180 -2.16 4.89 -5.80
CA PRO A 180 -1.07 5.81 -6.01
C PRO A 180 -0.47 5.68 -7.42
N GLY A 181 -0.08 6.83 -7.99
CA GLY A 181 0.84 6.88 -9.13
C GLY A 181 2.30 6.86 -8.64
N PHE A 182 3.16 7.69 -9.23
CA PHE A 182 4.56 7.78 -8.80
C PHE A 182 4.67 8.70 -7.57
N VAL A 183 4.63 8.09 -6.39
CA VAL A 183 4.91 8.74 -5.10
C VAL A 183 6.35 8.45 -4.72
N ASP A 184 7.03 9.41 -4.11
CA ASP A 184 8.40 9.24 -3.64
C ASP A 184 8.43 8.19 -2.52
N SER A 185 9.11 7.05 -2.75
CA SER A 185 9.11 5.90 -1.84
C SER A 185 10.19 4.88 -2.21
N ASP A 186 10.56 4.02 -1.26
CA ASP A 186 11.56 2.96 -1.43
C ASP A 186 11.14 1.84 -2.39
N ILE A 187 9.86 1.74 -2.76
CA ILE A 187 9.31 0.58 -3.49
C ILE A 187 10.04 0.30 -4.82
N ARG A 188 10.53 1.34 -5.51
CA ARG A 188 11.23 1.20 -6.79
C ARG A 188 12.72 0.93 -6.66
N ARG A 189 13.25 1.07 -5.45
CA ARG A 189 14.62 0.69 -5.07
C ARG A 189 14.67 -0.65 -4.33
N THR A 190 13.53 -1.31 -4.21
CA THR A 190 13.42 -2.64 -3.62
C THR A 190 13.55 -3.68 -4.72
N ASP A 191 14.42 -4.67 -4.52
CA ASP A 191 14.63 -5.76 -5.48
C ASP A 191 13.46 -6.76 -5.52
N ASN A 192 13.52 -7.72 -6.43
CA ASN A 192 12.47 -8.74 -6.59
C ASN A 192 12.37 -9.71 -5.40
N ARG A 193 13.26 -9.62 -4.41
CA ARG A 193 13.20 -10.37 -3.14
C ARG A 193 12.62 -9.54 -2.00
N GLY A 194 12.25 -8.28 -2.26
CA GLY A 194 11.72 -7.38 -1.25
C GLY A 194 12.80 -6.74 -0.36
N GLN A 195 14.07 -6.71 -0.82
CA GLN A 195 15.20 -6.10 -0.11
C GLN A 195 15.49 -4.72 -0.69
N LEU A 196 15.60 -3.72 0.18
CA LEU A 196 15.95 -2.36 -0.25
C LEU A 196 17.41 -2.31 -0.71
N GLN A 197 17.62 -1.71 -1.88
CA GLN A 197 18.92 -1.40 -2.45
C GLN A 197 19.14 0.11 -2.26
N GLU A 198 19.84 0.49 -1.20
CA GLU A 198 19.97 1.90 -0.79
C GLU A 198 20.63 2.77 -1.87
N ASP A 199 21.64 2.23 -2.54
CA ASP A 199 22.39 2.93 -3.59
C ASP A 199 21.72 2.86 -4.98
N ALA A 200 20.62 2.12 -5.13
CA ALA A 200 19.95 2.01 -6.41
C ALA A 200 19.27 3.32 -6.80
N PRO A 201 19.51 3.86 -8.02
CA PRO A 201 18.79 5.04 -8.47
C PRO A 201 17.32 4.74 -8.69
N ASP A 202 16.45 5.71 -8.36
CA ASP A 202 15.04 5.61 -8.70
C ASP A 202 14.87 5.75 -10.23
N PRO A 203 14.28 4.76 -10.92
CA PRO A 203 14.13 4.80 -12.38
C PRO A 203 13.13 5.86 -12.87
N VAL A 204 12.33 6.44 -11.96
CA VAL A 204 11.35 7.48 -12.29
C VAL A 204 11.99 8.86 -12.10
N PRO A 205 11.96 9.74 -13.13
CA PRO A 205 12.49 11.09 -13.02
C PRO A 205 11.87 11.87 -11.85
N GLY A 206 12.66 12.70 -11.16
CA GLY A 206 12.22 13.45 -9.97
C GLY A 206 11.00 14.34 -10.23
N TRP A 207 10.92 14.97 -11.40
CA TRP A 207 9.79 15.84 -11.77
C TRP A 207 8.44 15.10 -11.92
N LEU A 208 8.47 13.78 -12.10
CA LEU A 208 7.26 12.96 -12.19
C LEU A 208 6.86 12.36 -10.84
N ARG A 209 7.74 12.42 -9.85
CA ARG A 209 7.49 11.91 -8.50
C ARG A 209 6.77 12.95 -7.65
N VAL A 210 5.70 12.55 -7.00
CA VAL A 210 4.98 13.39 -6.05
C VAL A 210 5.55 13.12 -4.64
N PRO A 211 5.89 14.18 -3.87
CA PRO A 211 6.33 14.02 -2.49
C PRO A 211 5.35 13.21 -1.66
N THR A 212 5.86 12.34 -0.79
CA THR A 212 5.05 11.44 0.02
C THR A 212 4.04 12.18 0.90
N ASP A 213 4.42 13.29 1.49
CA ASP A 213 3.55 14.10 2.35
C ASP A 213 2.37 14.70 1.57
N VAL A 214 2.58 15.12 0.31
CA VAL A 214 1.51 15.62 -0.57
C VAL A 214 0.53 14.49 -0.91
N ALA A 215 1.06 13.33 -1.29
CA ALA A 215 0.27 12.16 -1.62
C ALA A 215 -0.57 11.68 -0.42
N VAL A 216 0.05 11.62 0.75
CA VAL A 216 -0.59 11.16 1.99
C VAL A 216 -1.71 12.11 2.44
N ARG A 217 -1.52 13.43 2.36
CA ARG A 217 -2.60 14.40 2.65
C ARG A 217 -3.82 14.20 1.75
N GLU A 218 -3.60 13.88 0.47
CA GLU A 218 -4.70 13.55 -0.46
C GLU A 218 -5.40 12.24 -0.07
N ILE A 219 -4.63 11.21 0.29
CA ILE A 219 -5.15 9.91 0.77
C ILE A 219 -6.03 10.12 2.00
N VAL A 220 -5.48 10.73 3.04
CA VAL A 220 -6.17 10.90 4.32
C VAL A 220 -7.46 11.71 4.15
N ARG A 221 -7.41 12.83 3.40
CA ARG A 221 -8.61 13.60 3.08
C ARG A 221 -9.67 12.76 2.36
N GLY A 222 -9.26 11.93 1.40
CA GLY A 222 -10.20 11.08 0.69
C GLY A 222 -10.82 9.99 1.58
N VAL A 223 -10.05 9.42 2.50
CA VAL A 223 -10.52 8.42 3.48
C VAL A 223 -11.51 9.04 4.46
N GLU A 224 -11.23 10.24 4.98
CA GLU A 224 -12.14 10.98 5.86
C GLU A 224 -13.49 11.29 5.21
N HIS A 225 -13.50 11.59 3.90
CA HIS A 225 -14.71 11.78 3.12
C HIS A 225 -15.39 10.46 2.70
N GLY A 226 -14.92 9.32 3.17
CA GLY A 226 -15.54 8.02 2.88
C GLY A 226 -15.47 7.60 1.40
N LYS A 227 -14.53 8.15 0.62
CA LYS A 227 -14.42 7.81 -0.81
C LYS A 227 -14.17 6.32 -1.01
N ALA A 228 -14.91 5.74 -1.95
CA ALA A 228 -14.74 4.33 -2.34
C ALA A 228 -13.38 4.10 -3.03
N GLU A 229 -12.91 5.08 -3.79
CA GLU A 229 -11.64 5.04 -4.51
C GLU A 229 -10.95 6.41 -4.48
N ILE A 230 -9.63 6.40 -4.28
CA ILE A 230 -8.77 7.58 -4.28
C ILE A 230 -7.61 7.32 -5.24
N VAL A 231 -7.64 7.93 -6.41
CA VAL A 231 -6.49 7.94 -7.32
C VAL A 231 -5.60 9.11 -6.97
N VAL A 232 -4.40 8.81 -6.49
CA VAL A 232 -3.43 9.82 -6.04
C VAL A 232 -2.50 10.21 -7.19
N THR A 233 -2.10 11.46 -7.23
CA THR A 233 -1.26 12.11 -8.23
C THR A 233 -2.00 12.54 -9.51
N GLY A 234 -1.61 13.69 -10.07
CA GLY A 234 -2.25 14.25 -11.28
C GLY A 234 -2.10 13.33 -12.49
N HIS A 235 -0.87 12.83 -12.75
CA HIS A 235 -0.62 11.87 -13.82
C HIS A 235 -1.35 10.54 -13.61
N GLY A 236 -1.47 10.07 -12.35
CA GLY A 236 -2.24 8.87 -12.02
C GLY A 236 -3.71 9.02 -12.40
N LYS A 237 -4.34 10.15 -12.08
CA LYS A 237 -5.73 10.45 -12.45
C LYS A 237 -5.93 10.43 -13.96
N ILE A 238 -5.01 11.06 -14.71
CA ILE A 238 -5.05 11.06 -16.17
C ILE A 238 -4.93 9.64 -16.72
N ILE A 239 -3.96 8.85 -16.25
CA ILE A 239 -3.74 7.47 -16.72
C ILE A 239 -4.99 6.60 -16.43
N VAL A 240 -5.55 6.68 -15.22
CA VAL A 240 -6.75 5.92 -14.86
C VAL A 240 -7.95 6.36 -15.69
N PHE A 241 -8.14 7.66 -15.90
CA PHE A 241 -9.20 8.17 -16.77
C PHE A 241 -9.06 7.64 -18.20
N LEU A 242 -7.86 7.77 -18.78
CA LEU A 242 -7.60 7.28 -20.15
C LEU A 242 -7.77 5.77 -20.25
N SER A 243 -7.31 4.99 -19.28
CA SER A 243 -7.45 3.53 -19.30
C SER A 243 -8.91 3.07 -19.21
N ARG A 244 -9.78 3.82 -18.55
CA ARG A 244 -11.21 3.52 -18.44
C ARG A 244 -12.00 3.90 -19.70
N HIS A 245 -11.69 5.03 -20.33
CA HIS A 245 -12.48 5.58 -21.43
C HIS A 245 -11.88 5.32 -22.80
N PHE A 246 -10.55 5.20 -22.89
CA PHE A 246 -9.79 5.01 -24.14
C PHE A 246 -8.81 3.84 -24.05
N PRO A 247 -9.24 2.61 -23.70
CA PRO A 247 -8.34 1.49 -23.43
C PRO A 247 -7.50 1.08 -24.65
N ARG A 248 -8.03 1.24 -25.86
CA ARG A 248 -7.29 0.93 -27.10
C ARG A 248 -6.12 1.90 -27.31
N LEU A 249 -6.34 3.18 -27.05
CA LEU A 249 -5.29 4.21 -27.16
C LEU A 249 -4.18 3.96 -26.14
N VAL A 250 -4.54 3.68 -24.88
CA VAL A 250 -3.56 3.41 -23.83
C VAL A 250 -2.70 2.18 -24.18
N ARG A 251 -3.31 1.10 -24.65
CA ARG A 251 -2.57 -0.10 -25.09
C ARG A 251 -1.60 0.22 -26.23
N PHE A 252 -2.04 0.97 -27.23
CA PHE A 252 -1.20 1.36 -28.34
C PHE A 252 0.01 2.18 -27.89
N LEU A 253 -0.20 3.18 -27.01
CA LEU A 253 0.89 4.02 -26.48
C LEU A 253 1.89 3.22 -25.64
N LEU A 254 1.40 2.32 -24.79
CA LEU A 254 2.26 1.44 -23.95
C LEU A 254 3.14 0.53 -24.82
N LEU A 255 2.58 -0.10 -25.84
CA LEU A 255 3.33 -0.97 -26.74
C LEU A 255 4.40 -0.18 -27.51
N ARG A 256 4.05 1.01 -28.01
CA ARG A 256 4.98 1.86 -28.73
C ARG A 256 6.13 2.39 -27.86
N SER A 257 5.85 2.72 -26.61
CA SER A 257 6.88 3.20 -25.67
C SER A 257 7.88 2.12 -25.28
N TYR A 258 7.49 0.85 -25.35
CA TYR A 258 8.35 -0.28 -24.97
C TYR A 258 9.29 -0.73 -26.09
N THR A 259 8.86 -0.68 -27.37
CA THR A 259 9.65 -1.14 -28.51
C THR A 259 10.93 -0.32 -28.75
N GLY A 260 11.10 0.81 -28.06
CA GLY A 260 12.29 1.67 -28.19
C GLY A 260 13.32 1.54 -27.05
N ARG A 261 13.11 0.72 -26.03
CA ARG A 261 14.06 0.58 -24.91
C ARG A 261 14.86 -0.71 -25.02
N PRO A 262 16.21 -0.64 -25.19
CA PRO A 262 17.04 -1.82 -25.01
C PRO A 262 16.89 -2.34 -23.59
N GLU A 263 16.66 -3.64 -23.41
CA GLU A 263 16.62 -4.26 -22.09
C GLU A 263 17.97 -4.08 -21.39
N PRO A 264 18.00 -3.65 -20.11
CA PRO A 264 19.24 -3.60 -19.36
C PRO A 264 19.82 -5.01 -19.27
N LYS A 265 21.12 -5.14 -19.60
CA LYS A 265 21.85 -6.41 -19.54
C LYS A 265 21.76 -6.96 -18.11
N SER A 266 21.43 -8.25 -17.97
CA SER A 266 21.45 -8.92 -16.68
C SER A 266 22.86 -8.87 -16.09
N ALA A 267 22.99 -8.33 -14.89
CA ALA A 267 24.11 -8.72 -14.03
C ALA A 267 23.92 -10.22 -13.70
N LYS A 268 24.88 -11.04 -14.17
CA LYS A 268 24.97 -12.47 -13.84
C LYS A 268 25.30 -12.66 -12.37
#